data_646af4b83c8bc5e166629f79144cc5a3
#
_entry.id   646af4b83c8bc5e166629f79144cc5a3
#
_cell.length_a   1.000
_cell.length_b   1.000
_cell.length_c   1.000
_cell.angle_alpha   90.00
_cell.angle_beta   90.00
_cell.angle_gamma   90.00
#
_symmetry.space_group_name_H-M   'P 1'
#
loop_
_entity.id
_entity.type
_entity.pdbx_description
1 polymer ?
#
loop_
_entity_poly.entity_id
_entity_poly.type
_entity_poly.pdbx_seq_one_letter_code
_entity_poly.pdbx_strand_id
1 'polypeptide(L)'
;MLALALKIALVGGLAHFQSPSGNINCIGGPAFQDTPAFVQCLVRKNSWPSHVKRPVSCDLDFDPATISLSRNRVSVGSCRGDIGPLCVYTSDRCTTLGYGRSVAIGPIRCTSATNGVTCRYTTGRRVGFLIARERYVLYR
;
A
#
# COMPACT_ATOMS: atom_id res chain seq x y z
N MET A 1 -24.13 -3.45 12.02
CA MET A 1 -23.31 -4.51 11.40
C MET A 1 -21.91 -4.45 11.93
N LEU A 2 -21.46 -5.50 12.54
CA LEU A 2 -20.08 -5.64 12.97
C LEU A 2 -19.24 -5.98 11.74
N ALA A 3 -18.34 -5.06 11.35
CA ALA A 3 -17.32 -5.38 10.35
C ALA A 3 -16.38 -6.43 10.95
N LEU A 4 -16.36 -7.62 10.37
CA LEU A 4 -15.39 -8.64 10.75
C LEU A 4 -14.00 -8.15 10.33
N ALA A 5 -13.18 -7.79 11.31
CA ALA A 5 -11.79 -7.49 11.06
C ALA A 5 -11.07 -8.76 10.63
N LEU A 6 -10.63 -8.82 9.39
CA LEU A 6 -9.78 -9.89 8.90
C LEU A 6 -8.41 -9.74 9.55
N LYS A 7 -8.04 -10.68 10.40
CA LYS A 7 -6.67 -10.72 10.92
C LYS A 7 -5.76 -11.29 9.85
N ILE A 8 -5.02 -10.43 9.18
CA ILE A 8 -3.96 -10.86 8.28
C ILE A 8 -2.79 -11.31 9.14
N ALA A 9 -2.31 -12.54 8.88
CA ALA A 9 -1.13 -13.06 9.57
C ALA A 9 0.09 -12.20 9.23
N LEU A 10 0.76 -11.69 10.26
CA LEU A 10 2.01 -10.95 10.10
C LEU A 10 3.18 -11.93 10.06
N VAL A 11 3.89 -11.99 8.94
CA VAL A 11 5.12 -12.77 8.79
C VAL A 11 6.29 -11.83 8.99
N GLY A 12 7.09 -12.03 10.04
CA GLY A 12 8.20 -11.13 10.38
C GLY A 12 7.74 -9.71 10.73
N GLY A 13 6.51 -9.54 11.25
CA GLY A 13 5.94 -8.23 11.55
C GLY A 13 5.34 -7.50 10.35
N LEU A 14 5.42 -8.08 9.13
CA LEU A 14 4.93 -7.46 7.91
C LEU A 14 3.58 -8.02 7.49
N ALA A 15 2.67 -7.13 7.10
CA ALA A 15 1.42 -7.48 6.41
C ALA A 15 1.67 -7.40 4.89
N HIS A 16 1.37 -8.46 4.17
CA HIS A 16 1.49 -8.51 2.72
C HIS A 16 0.17 -8.96 2.12
N PHE A 17 -0.46 -8.13 1.31
CA PHE A 17 -1.78 -8.42 0.79
C PHE A 17 -2.00 -7.86 -0.61
N GLN A 18 -3.04 -8.33 -1.26
CA GLN A 18 -3.42 -7.91 -2.59
C GLN A 18 -4.93 -7.70 -2.69
N SER A 19 -5.35 -6.87 -3.65
CA SER A 19 -6.76 -6.75 -4.02
C SER A 19 -7.26 -8.05 -4.64
N PRO A 20 -8.60 -8.27 -4.72
CA PRO A 20 -9.16 -9.50 -5.28
C PRO A 20 -8.69 -9.84 -6.69
N SER A 21 -8.48 -8.84 -7.54
CA SER A 21 -7.96 -9.05 -8.90
C SER A 21 -6.46 -9.38 -8.93
N GLY A 22 -5.74 -9.18 -7.82
CA GLY A 22 -4.28 -9.27 -7.78
C GLY A 22 -3.58 -8.05 -8.37
N ASN A 23 -4.31 -7.05 -8.83
CA ASN A 23 -3.71 -5.89 -9.51
C ASN A 23 -3.05 -4.90 -8.55
N ILE A 24 -3.57 -4.77 -7.33
CA ILE A 24 -2.99 -3.90 -6.30
C ILE A 24 -2.34 -4.77 -5.25
N ASN A 25 -1.05 -4.56 -5.01
CA ASN A 25 -0.25 -5.33 -4.06
C ASN A 25 0.31 -4.37 -3.01
N CYS A 26 0.18 -4.72 -1.74
CA CYS A 26 0.59 -3.88 -0.63
C CYS A 26 1.44 -4.64 0.37
N ILE A 27 2.41 -3.95 0.94
CA ILE A 27 3.21 -4.43 2.06
C ILE A 27 3.28 -3.32 3.11
N GLY A 28 3.21 -3.69 4.38
CA GLY A 28 3.32 -2.73 5.45
C GLY A 28 3.64 -3.39 6.77
N GLY A 29 3.94 -2.60 7.76
CA GLY A 29 4.24 -3.08 9.09
C GLY A 29 3.98 -2.02 10.16
N PRO A 30 3.73 -2.44 11.41
CA PRO A 30 3.65 -1.53 12.54
C PRO A 30 5.02 -0.94 12.84
N ALA A 31 5.05 0.11 13.68
CA ALA A 31 6.31 0.64 14.16
C ALA A 31 7.11 -0.44 14.89
N PHE A 32 8.39 -0.56 14.56
CA PHE A 32 9.28 -1.53 15.17
C PHE A 32 10.68 -0.92 15.28
N GLN A 33 11.21 -0.87 16.52
CA GLN A 33 12.47 -0.21 16.80
C GLN A 33 12.47 1.23 16.26
N ASP A 34 13.45 1.60 15.43
CA ASP A 34 13.53 2.93 14.82
C ASP A 34 12.74 3.07 13.52
N THR A 35 12.10 1.98 13.06
CA THR A 35 11.30 1.99 11.84
C THR A 35 9.86 2.40 12.18
N PRO A 36 9.34 3.49 11.59
CA PRO A 36 7.94 3.87 11.78
C PRO A 36 6.98 2.91 11.08
N ALA A 37 5.73 2.93 11.50
CA ALA A 37 4.67 2.22 10.78
C ALA A 37 4.62 2.72 9.34
N PHE A 38 4.41 1.81 8.40
CA PHE A 38 4.39 2.14 6.98
C PHE A 38 3.46 1.22 6.20
N VAL A 39 3.04 1.69 5.04
CA VAL A 39 2.43 0.85 3.99
C VAL A 39 2.87 1.37 2.64
N GLN A 40 3.10 0.45 1.73
CA GLN A 40 3.44 0.73 0.35
C GLN A 40 2.56 -0.13 -0.55
N CYS A 41 1.88 0.48 -1.51
CA CYS A 41 1.04 -0.22 -2.47
C CYS A 41 1.49 0.07 -3.88
N LEU A 42 1.43 -0.94 -4.74
CA LEU A 42 1.78 -0.88 -6.15
C LEU A 42 0.59 -1.37 -6.97
N VAL A 43 0.27 -0.67 -8.05
CA VAL A 43 -0.70 -1.13 -9.03
C VAL A 43 0.03 -1.65 -10.27
N ARG A 44 -0.23 -2.91 -10.62
CA ARG A 44 0.50 -3.59 -11.71
C ARG A 44 0.07 -3.09 -13.08
N LYS A 45 -1.23 -3.15 -13.37
CA LYS A 45 -1.81 -2.62 -14.61
C LYS A 45 -2.49 -1.30 -14.31
N ASN A 46 -1.99 -0.23 -14.91
CA ASN A 46 -2.40 1.13 -14.59
C ASN A 46 -2.37 2.03 -15.82
N SER A 47 -3.05 3.17 -15.73
CA SER A 47 -3.12 4.15 -16.80
C SER A 47 -2.76 5.58 -16.38
N TRP A 48 -2.35 5.79 -15.11
CA TRP A 48 -2.11 7.14 -14.59
C TRP A 48 -0.64 7.57 -14.39
N PRO A 49 0.38 6.70 -14.40
CA PRO A 49 1.72 7.09 -13.97
C PRO A 49 2.50 8.00 -14.91
N SER A 50 2.03 8.29 -16.10
CA SER A 50 2.79 9.08 -17.09
C SER A 50 3.19 10.48 -16.62
N HIS A 51 2.47 11.06 -15.65
CA HIS A 51 2.79 12.36 -15.07
C HIS A 51 3.67 12.29 -13.83
N VAL A 52 3.96 11.09 -13.34
CA VAL A 52 4.82 10.89 -12.18
C VAL A 52 6.25 10.78 -12.67
N LYS A 53 7.06 11.79 -12.37
CA LYS A 53 8.41 11.91 -12.89
C LYS A 53 9.43 11.29 -11.93
N ARG A 54 10.44 10.62 -12.52
CA ARG A 54 11.58 10.11 -11.78
C ARG A 54 12.37 11.26 -11.17
N PRO A 55 12.62 11.28 -9.85
CA PRO A 55 13.51 12.27 -9.23
C PRO A 55 14.94 12.11 -9.75
N VAL A 56 15.64 13.24 -9.90
CA VAL A 56 17.06 13.25 -10.30
C VAL A 56 17.92 12.45 -9.31
N SER A 57 17.54 12.44 -8.05
CA SER A 57 18.25 11.70 -6.99
C SER A 57 18.05 10.17 -7.04
N CYS A 58 17.17 9.66 -7.89
CA CYS A 58 16.92 8.23 -7.98
C CYS A 58 17.95 7.55 -8.89
N ASP A 59 18.88 6.82 -8.27
CA ASP A 59 19.92 6.04 -8.98
C ASP A 59 19.50 4.59 -9.22
N LEU A 60 18.38 4.17 -8.66
CA LEU A 60 17.82 2.82 -8.81
C LEU A 60 16.63 2.86 -9.78
N ASP A 61 15.96 1.73 -9.94
CA ASP A 61 14.74 1.68 -10.71
C ASP A 61 13.66 2.56 -10.07
N PHE A 62 12.95 3.28 -10.90
CA PHE A 62 11.84 4.11 -10.44
C PHE A 62 10.51 3.52 -10.87
N ASP A 63 9.65 3.25 -9.89
CA ASP A 63 8.31 2.75 -10.13
C ASP A 63 7.30 3.88 -9.85
N PRO A 64 6.72 4.47 -10.90
CA PRO A 64 5.75 5.56 -10.75
C PRO A 64 4.39 5.09 -10.21
N ALA A 65 4.10 3.79 -10.30
CA ALA A 65 2.80 3.21 -9.93
C ALA A 65 2.76 2.70 -8.48
N THR A 66 3.64 3.22 -7.63
CA THR A 66 3.72 2.89 -6.21
C THR A 66 3.42 4.12 -5.37
N ILE A 67 2.61 3.94 -4.32
CA ILE A 67 2.33 4.99 -3.34
C ILE A 67 2.73 4.49 -1.96
N SER A 68 3.44 5.33 -1.22
CA SER A 68 3.96 5.01 0.11
C SER A 68 3.40 5.95 1.16
N LEU A 69 3.12 5.39 2.35
CA LEU A 69 2.61 6.11 3.50
C LEU A 69 3.47 5.77 4.71
N SER A 70 4.06 6.79 5.35
CA SER A 70 4.86 6.66 6.57
C SER A 70 5.04 8.04 7.19
N ARG A 71 5.17 8.10 8.52
CA ARG A 71 5.44 9.37 9.25
C ARG A 71 4.46 10.49 8.91
N ASN A 72 3.16 10.15 8.78
CA ASN A 72 2.12 11.09 8.37
C ASN A 72 2.38 11.77 7.03
N ARG A 73 3.12 11.11 6.13
CA ARG A 73 3.42 11.61 4.80
C ARG A 73 3.06 10.56 3.74
N VAL A 74 2.51 11.04 2.65
CA VAL A 74 2.19 10.22 1.49
C VAL A 74 3.04 10.67 0.31
N SER A 75 3.58 9.71 -0.45
CA SER A 75 4.39 10.00 -1.63
C SER A 75 4.04 9.05 -2.77
N VAL A 76 4.07 9.58 -3.99
CA VAL A 76 3.81 8.84 -5.22
C VAL A 76 5.14 8.57 -5.92
N GLY A 77 5.31 7.33 -6.36
CA GLY A 77 6.55 6.88 -6.98
C GLY A 77 7.51 6.31 -5.94
N SER A 78 8.29 5.32 -6.34
CA SER A 78 9.27 4.67 -5.48
C SER A 78 10.56 4.42 -6.23
N CYS A 79 11.68 4.83 -5.63
CA CYS A 79 13.02 4.52 -6.10
C CYS A 79 13.50 3.27 -5.35
N ARG A 80 13.71 2.15 -6.06
CA ARG A 80 14.04 0.89 -5.42
C ARG A 80 14.88 -0.01 -6.31
N GLY A 81 15.63 -0.93 -5.67
CA GLY A 81 16.35 -2.00 -6.35
C GLY A 81 15.74 -3.40 -6.16
N ASP A 82 14.52 -3.48 -5.63
CA ASP A 82 13.82 -4.74 -5.36
C ASP A 82 12.45 -4.80 -6.05
N ILE A 83 11.72 -5.88 -5.83
CA ILE A 83 10.39 -6.07 -6.43
C ILE A 83 9.28 -5.29 -5.71
N GLY A 84 9.60 -4.63 -4.60
CA GLY A 84 8.62 -3.92 -3.80
C GLY A 84 7.51 -4.83 -3.26
N PRO A 85 6.26 -4.36 -3.25
CA PRO A 85 5.15 -5.08 -2.64
C PRO A 85 4.54 -6.20 -3.49
N LEU A 86 5.18 -6.61 -4.60
CA LEU A 86 4.61 -7.64 -5.49
C LEU A 86 4.37 -8.97 -4.77
N CYS A 87 3.17 -9.50 -4.92
CA CYS A 87 2.75 -10.78 -4.36
C CYS A 87 3.18 -11.99 -5.18
N VAL A 88 3.62 -11.79 -6.42
CA VAL A 88 3.91 -12.86 -7.40
C VAL A 88 4.95 -13.87 -6.90
N TYR A 89 5.94 -13.40 -6.16
CA TYR A 89 7.05 -14.23 -5.66
C TYR A 89 6.89 -14.64 -4.20
N THR A 90 5.81 -14.20 -3.55
CA THR A 90 5.52 -14.46 -2.14
C THR A 90 4.06 -14.83 -1.94
N SER A 91 3.48 -15.54 -2.91
CA SER A 91 2.06 -15.86 -2.94
C SER A 91 1.57 -16.62 -1.70
N ASP A 92 2.43 -17.45 -1.10
CA ASP A 92 2.16 -18.18 0.13
C ASP A 92 2.06 -17.26 1.37
N ARG A 93 2.60 -16.05 1.28
CA ARG A 93 2.60 -15.04 2.36
C ARG A 93 1.70 -13.86 2.08
N CYS A 94 1.11 -13.81 0.89
CA CYS A 94 0.28 -12.71 0.44
C CYS A 94 -1.20 -13.07 0.60
N THR A 95 -1.90 -12.30 1.41
CA THR A 95 -3.32 -12.51 1.67
C THR A 95 -4.15 -11.68 0.70
N THR A 96 -5.23 -12.26 0.17
CA THR A 96 -6.20 -11.48 -0.62
C THR A 96 -7.13 -10.73 0.33
N LEU A 97 -7.13 -9.39 0.21
CA LEU A 97 -8.02 -8.53 0.96
C LEU A 97 -9.32 -8.34 0.17
N GLY A 98 -10.36 -9.07 0.54
CA GLY A 98 -11.65 -9.03 -0.16
C GLY A 98 -12.29 -7.65 -0.10
N TYR A 99 -13.16 -7.37 -1.07
CA TYR A 99 -13.91 -6.10 -1.11
C TYR A 99 -14.71 -5.89 0.17
N GLY A 100 -14.66 -4.66 0.71
CA GLY A 100 -15.29 -4.29 1.97
C GLY A 100 -14.50 -4.71 3.20
N ARG A 101 -13.37 -5.38 3.04
CA ARG A 101 -12.51 -5.82 4.15
C ARG A 101 -11.42 -4.79 4.43
N SER A 102 -10.99 -4.75 5.68
CA SER A 102 -9.93 -3.87 6.14
C SER A 102 -8.87 -4.63 6.91
N VAL A 103 -7.66 -4.09 6.90
CA VAL A 103 -6.54 -4.55 7.71
C VAL A 103 -5.95 -3.37 8.46
N ALA A 104 -5.64 -3.58 9.74
CA ALA A 104 -4.95 -2.60 10.56
C ALA A 104 -3.45 -2.91 10.56
N ILE A 105 -2.64 -1.91 10.27
CA ILE A 105 -1.17 -1.97 10.27
C ILE A 105 -0.69 -0.88 11.23
N GLY A 106 -0.64 -1.21 12.53
CA GLY A 106 -0.43 -0.19 13.54
C GLY A 106 -1.50 0.91 13.45
N PRO A 107 -1.11 2.20 13.34
CA PRO A 107 -2.07 3.30 13.24
C PRO A 107 -2.62 3.50 11.84
N ILE A 108 -2.27 2.65 10.88
CA ILE A 108 -2.72 2.74 9.49
C ILE A 108 -3.80 1.69 9.25
N ARG A 109 -4.85 2.06 8.54
CA ARG A 109 -5.90 1.14 8.11
C ARG A 109 -6.00 1.13 6.60
N CYS A 110 -5.95 -0.07 6.00
CA CYS A 110 -6.17 -0.27 4.58
C CYS A 110 -7.50 -0.97 4.35
N THR A 111 -8.27 -0.48 3.40
CA THR A 111 -9.58 -1.04 3.04
C THR A 111 -9.62 -1.31 1.54
N SER A 112 -10.05 -2.51 1.17
CA SER A 112 -10.26 -2.90 -0.22
C SER A 112 -11.70 -2.63 -0.63
N ALA A 113 -11.87 -2.04 -1.81
CA ALA A 113 -13.18 -1.78 -2.40
C ALA A 113 -13.08 -1.94 -3.92
N THR A 114 -14.23 -1.91 -4.60
CA THR A 114 -14.26 -2.05 -6.07
C THR A 114 -13.57 -0.88 -6.78
N ASN A 115 -13.45 0.28 -6.11
CA ASN A 115 -12.78 1.46 -6.66
C ASN A 115 -11.28 1.53 -6.33
N GLY A 116 -10.73 0.51 -5.67
CA GLY A 116 -9.31 0.46 -5.33
C GLY A 116 -9.06 0.15 -3.85
N VAL A 117 -7.82 0.40 -3.42
CA VAL A 117 -7.38 0.21 -2.03
C VAL A 117 -7.11 1.58 -1.42
N THR A 118 -7.71 1.83 -0.27
CA THR A 118 -7.48 3.05 0.50
C THR A 118 -6.70 2.71 1.76
N CYS A 119 -5.55 3.36 1.96
CA CYS A 119 -4.76 3.25 3.18
C CYS A 119 -4.63 4.64 3.81
N ARG A 120 -5.02 4.76 5.08
CA ARG A 120 -4.99 6.04 5.80
C ARG A 120 -4.62 5.83 7.25
N TYR A 121 -3.98 6.83 7.84
CA TYR A 121 -3.90 6.92 9.30
C TYR A 121 -5.32 7.03 9.87
N THR A 122 -5.53 6.44 11.04
CA THR A 122 -6.85 6.43 11.71
C THR A 122 -7.07 7.64 12.60
N THR A 123 -6.03 8.44 12.84
CA THR A 123 -6.06 9.62 13.72
C THR A 123 -5.50 10.86 13.01
N GLY A 124 -5.64 12.01 13.65
CA GLY A 124 -5.14 13.27 13.13
C GLY A 124 -5.83 13.67 11.84
N ARG A 125 -5.04 14.10 10.85
CA ARG A 125 -5.54 14.49 9.53
C ARG A 125 -5.95 13.30 8.66
N ARG A 126 -5.72 12.08 9.14
CA ARG A 126 -5.98 10.85 8.40
C ARG A 126 -5.28 10.85 7.04
N VAL A 127 -4.01 11.23 7.04
CA VAL A 127 -3.16 11.24 5.87
C VAL A 127 -3.16 9.86 5.23
N GLY A 128 -3.18 9.79 3.91
CA GLY A 128 -3.19 8.52 3.22
C GLY A 128 -3.46 8.66 1.73
N PHE A 129 -3.93 7.57 1.13
CA PHE A 129 -4.16 7.53 -0.30
C PHE A 129 -5.25 6.52 -0.68
N LEU A 130 -5.83 6.74 -1.85
CA LEU A 130 -6.54 5.74 -2.64
C LEU A 130 -5.65 5.39 -3.84
N ILE A 131 -5.42 4.12 -4.10
CA ILE A 131 -4.74 3.64 -5.29
C ILE A 131 -5.68 2.75 -6.10
N ALA A 132 -5.78 3.01 -7.40
CA ALA A 132 -6.62 2.29 -8.33
C ALA A 132 -5.94 2.16 -9.67
N ARG A 133 -6.53 1.38 -10.58
CA ARG A 133 -5.97 1.17 -11.91
C ARG A 133 -5.89 2.46 -12.72
N GLU A 134 -6.92 3.30 -12.66
CA GLU A 134 -7.06 4.49 -13.50
C GLU A 134 -6.59 5.77 -12.82
N ARG A 135 -6.48 5.76 -11.49
CA ARG A 135 -6.19 6.99 -10.75
C ARG A 135 -5.69 6.71 -9.35
N TYR A 136 -5.18 7.74 -8.73
CA TYR A 136 -4.93 7.78 -7.29
C TYR A 136 -5.48 9.08 -6.70
N VAL A 137 -5.74 9.06 -5.40
CA VAL A 137 -6.13 10.24 -4.63
C VAL A 137 -5.23 10.31 -3.40
N LEU A 138 -4.72 11.49 -3.09
CA LEU A 138 -3.91 11.72 -1.90
C LEU A 138 -4.74 12.48 -0.87
N TYR A 139 -4.72 12.00 0.37
CA TYR A 139 -5.33 12.64 1.53
C TYR A 139 -4.21 13.22 2.40
N ARG A 140 -4.19 14.54 2.52
CA ARG A 140 -3.11 15.25 3.24
C ARG A 140 -3.63 16.07 4.40
#